data_8c21b8e32ea497575e0c135e8ee63d00
#
_entry.id   8c21b8e32ea497575e0c135e8ee63d00
#
_cell.length_a   1.000
_cell.length_b   1.000
_cell.length_c   1.000
_cell.angle_alpha   90.00
_cell.angle_beta   90.00
_cell.angle_gamma   90.00
#
_symmetry.space_group_name_H-M   'P 1'
#
loop_
_entity.id
_entity.type
_entity.pdbx_description
1 polymer ?
#
loop_
_entity_poly.entity_id
_entity_poly.type
_entity_poly.pdbx_seq_one_letter_code
_entity_poly.pdbx_strand_id
1 'polypeptide(L)'
;FDGMIPDCAASAMSAKNSRLAQIPLLSYGVDEKGIKDVLDRGSAILKIKIGAPGSKESHEADMKGMLEADCARLSQIHAIASRYETPLTKSGNVCYYLDANSRYDTKDRLAALLDYADRHGILDRIAMLEEPFAEESDINVTDLPVTVNADESAHSVADVKRRISQGYRAIALKPIAKTMSVSFEMAAEAIRSGCACFCAD
;
A
#
# COMPACT_ATOMS: atom_id res chain seq x y z
N PHE A 1 17.48 27.10 -1.98
CA PHE A 1 16.78 25.95 -2.59
C PHE A 1 16.36 26.20 -4.04
N ASP A 2 16.35 27.46 -4.50
CA ASP A 2 16.04 27.79 -5.90
C ASP A 2 17.02 27.09 -6.83
N GLY A 3 16.50 26.31 -7.79
CA GLY A 3 17.29 25.53 -8.73
C GLY A 3 17.70 24.12 -8.25
N MET A 4 17.45 23.77 -6.98
CA MET A 4 17.72 22.43 -6.46
C MET A 4 16.49 21.49 -6.53
N ILE A 5 15.30 22.08 -6.68
CA ILE A 5 14.05 21.31 -6.78
C ILE A 5 13.64 21.29 -8.26
N PRO A 6 13.48 20.09 -8.87
CA PRO A 6 12.96 19.98 -10.22
C PRO A 6 11.59 20.67 -10.37
N ASP A 7 11.36 21.37 -11.47
CA ASP A 7 10.14 22.16 -11.71
C ASP A 7 8.84 21.38 -11.47
N CYS A 8 8.81 20.10 -11.88
CA CYS A 8 7.64 19.25 -11.64
C CYS A 8 7.41 18.94 -10.15
N ALA A 9 8.48 18.76 -9.36
CA ALA A 9 8.37 18.57 -7.93
C ALA A 9 7.98 19.87 -7.21
N ALA A 10 8.50 21.01 -7.64
CA ALA A 10 8.15 22.33 -7.12
C ALA A 10 6.65 22.62 -7.34
N SER A 11 6.12 22.29 -8.53
CA SER A 11 4.68 22.42 -8.84
C SER A 11 3.82 21.54 -7.95
N ALA A 12 4.19 20.26 -7.75
CA ALA A 12 3.46 19.34 -6.88
C ALA A 12 3.50 19.78 -5.41
N MET A 13 4.63 20.30 -4.94
CA MET A 13 4.81 20.82 -3.58
C MET A 13 4.08 22.16 -3.33
N SER A 14 3.66 22.87 -4.37
CA SER A 14 2.85 24.08 -4.24
C SER A 14 1.44 23.81 -3.77
N ALA A 15 0.94 22.57 -3.95
CA ALA A 15 -0.36 22.15 -3.46
C ALA A 15 -0.32 22.01 -1.92
N LYS A 16 -1.21 22.73 -1.24
CA LYS A 16 -1.30 22.68 0.21
C LYS A 16 -2.59 21.93 0.60
N ASN A 17 -2.42 20.79 1.24
CA ASN A 17 -3.54 20.10 1.86
C ASN A 17 -3.80 20.70 3.25
N SER A 18 -5.02 21.16 3.50
CA SER A 18 -5.42 21.68 4.81
C SER A 18 -5.58 20.57 5.87
N ARG A 19 -5.63 19.32 5.45
CA ARG A 19 -5.78 18.14 6.31
C ARG A 19 -4.91 17.02 5.77
N LEU A 20 -4.37 16.22 6.69
CA LEU A 20 -3.67 14.97 6.39
C LEU A 20 -4.53 13.80 6.87
N ALA A 21 -4.55 12.72 6.10
CA ALA A 21 -5.19 11.49 6.53
C ALA A 21 -4.33 10.82 7.61
N GLN A 22 -4.96 10.42 8.72
CA GLN A 22 -4.36 9.45 9.62
C GLN A 22 -4.65 8.05 9.09
N ILE A 23 -3.62 7.24 8.96
CA ILE A 23 -3.72 5.88 8.45
C ILE A 23 -3.22 4.92 9.55
N PRO A 24 -4.09 4.50 10.47
CA PRO A 24 -3.70 3.62 11.56
C PRO A 24 -3.27 2.26 11.02
N LEU A 25 -2.17 1.74 11.58
CA LEU A 25 -1.65 0.43 11.24
C LEU A 25 -2.37 -0.67 12.02
N LEU A 26 -3.01 -1.58 11.31
CA LEU A 26 -3.56 -2.82 11.82
C LEU A 26 -2.57 -3.96 11.60
N SER A 27 -1.67 -4.16 12.56
CA SER A 27 -0.76 -5.31 12.59
C SER A 27 -1.53 -6.62 12.85
N TYR A 28 -0.86 -7.77 12.68
CA TYR A 28 -1.49 -9.10 12.79
C TYR A 28 -2.18 -9.36 14.15
N GLY A 29 -1.69 -8.75 15.23
CA GLY A 29 -2.21 -8.96 16.58
C GLY A 29 -3.33 -8.00 17.00
N VAL A 30 -3.74 -7.06 16.15
CA VAL A 30 -4.84 -6.12 16.50
C VAL A 30 -6.16 -6.86 16.48
N ASP A 31 -6.84 -6.87 17.63
CA ASP A 31 -8.12 -7.52 17.85
C ASP A 31 -9.31 -6.65 17.37
N GLU A 32 -10.52 -7.20 17.51
CA GLU A 32 -11.76 -6.51 17.13
C GLU A 32 -11.93 -5.17 17.85
N LYS A 33 -11.54 -5.11 19.12
CA LYS A 33 -11.62 -3.88 19.91
C LYS A 33 -10.70 -2.81 19.33
N GLY A 34 -9.45 -3.16 19.01
CA GLY A 34 -8.49 -2.24 18.41
C GLY A 34 -8.95 -1.73 17.03
N ILE A 35 -9.59 -2.59 16.21
CA ILE A 35 -10.17 -2.18 14.93
C ILE A 35 -11.30 -1.15 15.17
N LYS A 36 -12.22 -1.43 16.08
CA LYS A 36 -13.31 -0.51 16.43
C LYS A 36 -12.79 0.82 16.99
N ASP A 37 -11.82 0.77 17.90
CA ASP A 37 -11.24 1.97 18.51
C ASP A 37 -10.68 2.96 17.48
N VAL A 38 -10.05 2.49 16.39
CA VAL A 38 -9.55 3.38 15.34
C VAL A 38 -10.66 3.88 14.42
N LEU A 39 -11.68 3.08 14.16
CA LEU A 39 -12.84 3.48 13.37
C LEU A 39 -13.71 4.50 14.10
N ASP A 40 -13.94 4.32 15.41
CA ASP A 40 -14.69 5.23 16.26
C ASP A 40 -14.02 6.62 16.38
N ARG A 41 -12.69 6.68 16.17
CA ARG A 41 -11.94 7.95 16.06
C ARG A 41 -12.08 8.61 14.69
N GLY A 42 -12.81 8.02 13.75
CA GLY A 42 -13.07 8.58 12.42
C GLY A 42 -12.01 8.23 11.37
N SER A 43 -11.21 7.17 11.55
CA SER A 43 -10.26 6.73 10.54
C SER A 43 -10.97 6.29 9.26
N ALA A 44 -10.64 6.93 8.15
CA ALA A 44 -11.22 6.66 6.84
C ALA A 44 -10.41 5.66 6.00
N ILE A 45 -9.15 5.44 6.38
CA ILE A 45 -8.23 4.50 5.71
C ILE A 45 -7.57 3.65 6.80
N LEU A 46 -7.57 2.34 6.61
CA LEU A 46 -6.90 1.39 7.49
C LEU A 46 -5.70 0.79 6.77
N LYS A 47 -4.50 0.94 7.31
CA LYS A 47 -3.31 0.22 6.81
C LYS A 47 -3.31 -1.18 7.43
N ILE A 48 -3.43 -2.20 6.60
CA ILE A 48 -3.60 -3.59 7.02
C ILE A 48 -2.34 -4.37 6.63
N LYS A 49 -1.63 -4.93 7.60
CA LYS A 49 -0.54 -5.85 7.32
C LYS A 49 -1.09 -7.17 6.79
N ILE A 50 -0.56 -7.60 5.65
CA ILE A 50 -0.76 -8.90 5.03
C ILE A 50 0.59 -9.61 4.86
N GLY A 51 0.60 -10.85 4.42
CA GLY A 51 1.82 -11.67 4.41
C GLY A 51 2.10 -12.23 5.81
N ALA A 52 1.09 -12.81 6.46
CA ALA A 52 1.23 -13.37 7.80
C ALA A 52 2.39 -14.38 7.90
N PRO A 53 3.13 -14.43 9.02
CA PRO A 53 4.19 -15.42 9.20
C PRO A 53 3.65 -16.85 9.11
N GLY A 54 4.35 -17.73 8.37
CA GLY A 54 4.00 -19.14 8.25
C GLY A 54 4.46 -20.01 9.42
N SER A 55 4.19 -21.31 9.31
CA SER A 55 4.44 -22.30 10.36
C SER A 55 5.85 -22.89 10.36
N LYS A 56 6.67 -22.62 9.35
CA LYS A 56 8.03 -23.15 9.13
C LYS A 56 8.12 -24.64 8.78
N GLU A 57 7.04 -25.29 8.37
CA GLU A 57 7.08 -26.71 7.96
C GLU A 57 7.74 -26.89 6.59
N SER A 58 7.32 -26.08 5.62
CA SER A 58 7.92 -25.98 4.29
C SER A 58 7.52 -24.65 3.66
N HIS A 59 8.28 -24.20 2.66
CA HIS A 59 7.96 -22.94 1.97
C HIS A 59 6.53 -22.93 1.41
N GLU A 60 6.12 -23.99 0.71
CA GLU A 60 4.78 -24.03 0.11
C GLU A 60 3.66 -24.12 1.14
N ALA A 61 3.86 -24.87 2.23
CA ALA A 61 2.90 -24.92 3.33
C ALA A 61 2.77 -23.57 4.03
N ASP A 62 3.90 -22.89 4.23
CA ASP A 62 3.94 -21.55 4.83
C ASP A 62 3.24 -20.52 3.95
N MET A 63 3.46 -20.56 2.63
CA MET A 63 2.81 -19.64 1.69
C MET A 63 1.31 -19.88 1.57
N LYS A 64 0.88 -21.15 1.62
CA LYS A 64 -0.55 -21.48 1.65
C LYS A 64 -1.20 -21.00 2.94
N GLY A 65 -0.58 -21.28 4.08
CA GLY A 65 -1.05 -20.82 5.39
C GLY A 65 -1.10 -19.30 5.50
N MET A 66 -0.12 -18.60 4.93
CA MET A 66 -0.09 -17.15 4.81
C MET A 66 -1.32 -16.62 4.04
N LEU A 67 -1.60 -17.18 2.87
CA LEU A 67 -2.75 -16.77 2.06
C LEU A 67 -4.08 -16.99 2.81
N GLU A 68 -4.24 -18.15 3.46
CA GLU A 68 -5.44 -18.47 4.25
C GLU A 68 -5.61 -17.48 5.41
N ALA A 69 -4.53 -17.17 6.12
CA ALA A 69 -4.52 -16.20 7.22
C ALA A 69 -4.86 -14.77 6.75
N ASP A 70 -4.29 -14.35 5.61
CA ASP A 70 -4.57 -13.03 5.05
C ASP A 70 -6.02 -12.90 4.59
N CYS A 71 -6.58 -13.92 3.95
CA CYS A 71 -8.01 -13.98 3.59
C CYS A 71 -8.91 -13.86 4.81
N ALA A 72 -8.62 -14.65 5.86
CA ALA A 72 -9.38 -14.60 7.10
C ALA A 72 -9.29 -13.24 7.79
N ARG A 73 -8.07 -12.64 7.79
CA ARG A 73 -7.82 -11.31 8.37
C ARG A 73 -8.58 -10.22 7.63
N LEU A 74 -8.54 -10.22 6.30
CA LEU A 74 -9.31 -9.26 5.49
C LEU A 74 -10.80 -9.38 5.76
N SER A 75 -11.35 -10.59 5.82
CA SER A 75 -12.76 -10.83 6.13
C SER A 75 -13.14 -10.32 7.52
N GLN A 76 -12.31 -10.59 8.53
CA GLN A 76 -12.53 -10.10 9.89
C GLN A 76 -12.60 -8.57 9.93
N ILE A 77 -11.62 -7.90 9.32
CA ILE A 77 -11.58 -6.43 9.30
C ILE A 77 -12.77 -5.89 8.51
N HIS A 78 -13.07 -6.48 7.36
CA HIS A 78 -14.19 -6.05 6.52
C HIS A 78 -15.54 -6.19 7.22
N ALA A 79 -15.77 -7.29 7.94
CA ALA A 79 -17.02 -7.50 8.71
C ALA A 79 -17.28 -6.39 9.75
N ILE A 80 -16.22 -5.77 10.25
CA ILE A 80 -16.32 -4.63 11.18
C ILE A 80 -16.41 -3.33 10.40
N ALA A 81 -15.44 -3.05 9.54
CA ALA A 81 -15.27 -1.76 8.87
C ALA A 81 -16.37 -1.46 7.83
N SER A 82 -17.04 -2.48 7.28
CA SER A 82 -18.16 -2.31 6.36
C SER A 82 -19.38 -1.65 6.99
N ARG A 83 -19.48 -1.61 8.31
CA ARG A 83 -20.56 -0.97 9.07
C ARG A 83 -20.33 0.51 9.33
N TYR A 84 -19.14 1.02 8.95
CA TYR A 84 -18.76 2.42 9.16
C TYR A 84 -18.82 3.18 7.83
N GLU A 85 -19.43 4.34 7.87
CA GLU A 85 -19.45 5.31 6.79
C GLU A 85 -18.53 6.49 7.12
N THR A 86 -17.99 7.13 6.09
CA THR A 86 -17.11 8.29 6.26
C THR A 86 -17.29 9.29 5.13
N PRO A 87 -17.42 10.59 5.43
CA PRO A 87 -17.47 11.61 4.37
C PRO A 87 -16.09 11.94 3.78
N LEU A 88 -15.03 11.30 4.28
CA LEU A 88 -13.64 11.59 3.88
C LEU A 88 -13.20 10.82 2.64
N THR A 89 -13.97 9.85 2.18
CA THR A 89 -13.72 9.08 0.96
C THR A 89 -14.81 9.36 -0.08
N LYS A 90 -14.48 9.22 -1.36
CA LYS A 90 -15.46 9.44 -2.45
C LYS A 90 -16.60 8.42 -2.44
N SER A 91 -16.31 7.19 -2.00
CA SER A 91 -17.30 6.11 -1.92
C SER A 91 -18.20 6.19 -0.69
N GLY A 92 -17.89 7.04 0.28
CA GLY A 92 -18.54 7.03 1.59
C GLY A 92 -18.09 5.89 2.51
N ASN A 93 -17.22 5.03 2.04
CA ASN A 93 -16.77 3.83 2.74
C ASN A 93 -15.36 3.98 3.31
N VAL A 94 -15.07 3.25 4.37
CA VAL A 94 -13.69 3.08 4.87
C VAL A 94 -12.89 2.29 3.82
N CYS A 95 -11.70 2.79 3.47
CA CYS A 95 -10.79 2.18 2.50
C CYS A 95 -9.69 1.39 3.19
N TYR A 96 -9.11 0.43 2.46
CA TYR A 96 -8.02 -0.41 2.93
C TYR A 96 -6.75 -0.11 2.16
N TYR A 97 -5.66 -0.03 2.89
CA TYR A 97 -4.31 0.07 2.39
C TYR A 97 -3.57 -1.20 2.83
N LEU A 98 -3.40 -2.14 1.92
CA LEU A 98 -2.75 -3.41 2.22
C LEU A 98 -1.23 -3.24 2.15
N ASP A 99 -0.51 -3.77 3.12
CA ASP A 99 0.94 -3.70 3.17
C ASP A 99 1.51 -5.11 3.36
N ALA A 100 2.15 -5.62 2.31
CA ALA A 100 2.66 -6.99 2.23
C ALA A 100 4.13 -7.12 2.66
N ASN A 101 4.88 -6.03 2.75
CA ASN A 101 6.31 -6.01 3.10
C ASN A 101 7.12 -7.10 2.37
N SER A 102 6.96 -7.19 1.05
CA SER A 102 7.70 -8.12 0.17
C SER A 102 7.46 -9.61 0.45
N ARG A 103 6.35 -9.99 1.07
CA ARG A 103 6.14 -11.37 1.54
C ARG A 103 5.49 -12.31 0.54
N TYR A 104 4.93 -11.81 -0.55
CA TYR A 104 4.38 -12.67 -1.59
C TYR A 104 5.48 -13.16 -2.52
N ASP A 105 5.52 -14.47 -2.75
CA ASP A 105 6.53 -15.15 -3.58
C ASP A 105 6.15 -15.18 -5.06
N THR A 106 4.85 -15.23 -5.37
CA THR A 106 4.34 -15.32 -6.73
C THR A 106 3.16 -14.37 -6.97
N LYS A 107 3.01 -13.95 -8.24
CA LYS A 107 1.87 -13.15 -8.67
C LYS A 107 0.55 -13.91 -8.56
N ASP A 108 0.56 -15.21 -8.84
CA ASP A 108 -0.64 -16.05 -8.79
C ASP A 108 -1.19 -16.14 -7.36
N ARG A 109 -0.31 -16.21 -6.37
CA ARG A 109 -0.70 -16.23 -4.96
C ARG A 109 -1.32 -14.89 -4.52
N LEU A 110 -0.74 -13.78 -4.97
CA LEU A 110 -1.29 -12.45 -4.74
C LEU A 110 -2.64 -12.28 -5.46
N ALA A 111 -2.73 -12.74 -6.71
CA ALA A 111 -3.98 -12.72 -7.47
C ALA A 111 -5.08 -13.53 -6.76
N ALA A 112 -4.75 -14.68 -6.17
CA ALA A 112 -5.69 -15.47 -5.38
C ALA A 112 -6.25 -14.71 -4.17
N LEU A 113 -5.44 -13.87 -3.49
CA LEU A 113 -5.92 -12.97 -2.44
C LEU A 113 -6.90 -11.92 -3.00
N LEU A 114 -6.54 -11.29 -4.13
CA LEU A 114 -7.39 -10.27 -4.75
C LEU A 114 -8.69 -10.85 -5.30
N ASP A 115 -8.67 -12.04 -5.87
CA ASP A 115 -9.86 -12.80 -6.28
C ASP A 115 -10.74 -13.17 -5.09
N TYR A 116 -10.13 -13.52 -3.97
CA TYR A 116 -10.87 -13.72 -2.72
C TYR A 116 -11.53 -12.41 -2.28
N ALA A 117 -10.80 -11.30 -2.29
CA ALA A 117 -11.32 -9.99 -1.92
C ALA A 117 -12.49 -9.56 -2.83
N ASP A 118 -12.39 -9.82 -4.13
CA ASP A 118 -13.46 -9.51 -5.11
C ASP A 118 -14.74 -10.30 -4.79
N ARG A 119 -14.61 -11.61 -4.65
CA ARG A 119 -15.76 -12.49 -4.32
C ARG A 119 -16.46 -12.15 -3.00
N HIS A 120 -15.79 -11.44 -2.10
CA HIS A 120 -16.33 -11.06 -0.80
C HIS A 120 -16.68 -9.57 -0.70
N GLY A 121 -16.65 -8.82 -1.82
CA GLY A 121 -16.99 -7.39 -1.85
C GLY A 121 -15.99 -6.50 -1.12
N ILE A 122 -14.75 -6.97 -0.99
CA ILE A 122 -13.65 -6.25 -0.32
C ILE A 122 -12.82 -5.45 -1.32
N LEU A 123 -12.71 -5.93 -2.57
CA LEU A 123 -11.78 -5.41 -3.57
C LEU A 123 -11.99 -3.92 -3.82
N ASP A 124 -13.22 -3.46 -3.97
CA ASP A 124 -13.57 -2.05 -4.20
C ASP A 124 -13.17 -1.11 -3.06
N ARG A 125 -12.84 -1.66 -1.91
CA ARG A 125 -12.35 -0.88 -0.77
C ARG A 125 -10.83 -0.84 -0.68
N ILE A 126 -10.11 -1.64 -1.47
CA ILE A 126 -8.64 -1.65 -1.51
C ILE A 126 -8.18 -0.44 -2.33
N ALA A 127 -7.76 0.61 -1.64
CA ALA A 127 -7.23 1.82 -2.26
C ALA A 127 -5.80 1.62 -2.78
N MET A 128 -5.00 0.78 -2.11
CA MET A 128 -3.59 0.57 -2.43
C MET A 128 -3.08 -0.76 -1.86
N LEU A 129 -2.13 -1.35 -2.58
CA LEU A 129 -1.35 -2.52 -2.18
C LEU A 129 0.14 -2.18 -2.20
N GLU A 130 0.78 -2.19 -1.04
CA GLU A 130 2.17 -1.81 -0.85
C GLU A 130 3.09 -3.03 -0.88
N GLU A 131 4.19 -2.86 -1.60
CA GLU A 131 5.36 -3.73 -1.66
C GLU A 131 5.01 -5.23 -1.59
N PRO A 132 4.31 -5.78 -2.61
CA PRO A 132 3.88 -7.18 -2.56
C PRO A 132 5.03 -8.17 -2.69
N PHE A 133 6.07 -7.84 -3.48
CA PHE A 133 7.14 -8.76 -3.86
C PHE A 133 8.51 -8.26 -3.39
N ALA A 134 9.45 -9.19 -3.29
CA ALA A 134 10.83 -8.88 -2.96
C ALA A 134 11.43 -7.80 -3.89
N GLU A 135 12.38 -7.05 -3.36
CA GLU A 135 13.01 -5.92 -4.06
C GLU A 135 13.66 -6.35 -5.38
N GLU A 136 14.23 -7.55 -5.43
CA GLU A 136 14.89 -8.10 -6.62
C GLU A 136 13.90 -8.63 -7.66
N SER A 137 12.61 -8.69 -7.33
CA SER A 137 11.59 -9.27 -8.20
C SER A 137 11.36 -8.43 -9.46
N ASP A 138 11.26 -9.12 -10.60
CA ASP A 138 10.90 -8.53 -11.89
C ASP A 138 9.42 -8.77 -12.25
N ILE A 139 8.59 -9.14 -11.28
CA ILE A 139 7.17 -9.40 -11.50
C ILE A 139 6.46 -8.13 -11.97
N ASN A 140 5.81 -8.22 -13.12
CA ASN A 140 4.96 -7.15 -13.65
C ASN A 140 3.57 -7.20 -13.00
N VAL A 141 3.11 -6.05 -12.51
CA VAL A 141 1.84 -5.89 -11.76
C VAL A 141 0.78 -5.08 -12.52
N THR A 142 1.00 -4.81 -13.80
CA THR A 142 0.14 -3.92 -14.61
C THR A 142 -1.30 -4.42 -14.71
N ASP A 143 -1.52 -5.71 -14.67
CA ASP A 143 -2.82 -6.38 -14.81
C ASP A 143 -3.51 -6.66 -13.47
N LEU A 144 -2.91 -6.30 -12.34
CA LEU A 144 -3.57 -6.40 -11.04
C LEU A 144 -4.69 -5.33 -10.94
N PRO A 145 -5.85 -5.68 -10.36
CA PRO A 145 -7.01 -4.79 -10.28
C PRO A 145 -6.90 -3.71 -9.20
N VAL A 146 -5.73 -3.50 -8.63
CA VAL A 146 -5.47 -2.54 -7.56
C VAL A 146 -4.26 -1.66 -7.87
N THR A 147 -4.20 -0.47 -7.29
CA THR A 147 -2.99 0.36 -7.36
C THR A 147 -1.89 -0.25 -6.52
N VAL A 148 -0.77 -0.61 -7.16
CA VAL A 148 0.41 -1.14 -6.45
C VAL A 148 1.39 -0.01 -6.16
N ASN A 149 1.88 0.02 -4.94
CA ASN A 149 2.84 1.00 -4.40
C ASN A 149 4.19 0.35 -4.13
N ALA A 150 5.28 1.04 -4.49
CA ALA A 150 6.63 0.69 -4.08
C ALA A 150 7.03 1.51 -2.85
N ASP A 151 7.55 0.85 -1.84
CA ASP A 151 8.10 1.44 -0.63
C ASP A 151 9.55 1.04 -0.40
N GLU A 152 9.79 -0.15 0.13
CA GLU A 152 11.13 -0.64 0.47
C GLU A 152 12.03 -0.74 -0.78
N SER A 153 11.46 -1.07 -1.92
CA SER A 153 12.19 -1.25 -3.18
C SER A 153 12.47 0.04 -3.97
N ALA A 154 12.09 1.20 -3.44
CA ALA A 154 12.28 2.49 -4.10
C ALA A 154 13.35 3.33 -3.38
N HIS A 155 14.63 3.06 -3.62
CA HIS A 155 15.77 3.75 -2.99
C HIS A 155 16.30 4.93 -3.80
N SER A 156 16.09 4.91 -5.12
CA SER A 156 16.65 5.89 -6.06
C SER A 156 15.68 6.17 -7.22
N VAL A 157 16.02 7.16 -8.04
CA VAL A 157 15.29 7.45 -9.29
C VAL A 157 15.32 6.26 -10.24
N ALA A 158 16.41 5.49 -10.27
CA ALA A 158 16.50 4.29 -11.10
C ALA A 158 15.50 3.21 -10.67
N ASP A 159 15.34 3.01 -9.35
CA ASP A 159 14.36 2.07 -8.81
C ASP A 159 12.93 2.54 -9.10
N VAL A 160 12.65 3.82 -8.95
CA VAL A 160 11.35 4.41 -9.30
C VAL A 160 11.00 4.09 -10.76
N LYS A 161 11.93 4.33 -11.70
CA LYS A 161 11.74 4.01 -13.13
C LYS A 161 11.50 2.52 -13.35
N ARG A 162 12.27 1.65 -12.68
CA ARG A 162 12.11 0.19 -12.74
C ARG A 162 10.71 -0.21 -12.26
N ARG A 163 10.29 0.25 -11.08
CA ARG A 163 8.96 -0.08 -10.53
C ARG A 163 7.81 0.43 -11.41
N ILE A 164 7.93 1.62 -11.96
CA ILE A 164 6.95 2.16 -12.91
C ILE A 164 6.85 1.29 -14.16
N SER A 165 7.97 0.83 -14.71
CA SER A 165 7.99 -0.08 -15.87
C SER A 165 7.38 -1.45 -15.57
N GLN A 166 7.41 -1.89 -14.32
CA GLN A 166 6.76 -3.10 -13.82
C GLN A 166 5.25 -2.92 -13.53
N GLY A 167 4.71 -1.70 -13.67
CA GLY A 167 3.28 -1.44 -13.47
C GLY A 167 2.90 -0.78 -12.14
N TYR A 168 3.87 -0.48 -11.27
CA TYR A 168 3.60 0.27 -10.05
C TYR A 168 3.09 1.67 -10.37
N ARG A 169 2.12 2.18 -9.62
CA ARG A 169 1.46 3.45 -9.88
C ARG A 169 1.50 4.42 -8.69
N ALA A 170 2.13 4.01 -7.61
CA ALA A 170 2.41 4.88 -6.47
C ALA A 170 3.81 4.59 -5.90
N ILE A 171 4.43 5.61 -5.32
CA ILE A 171 5.77 5.55 -4.73
C ILE A 171 5.72 6.17 -3.34
N ALA A 172 6.14 5.41 -2.33
CA ALA A 172 6.36 5.94 -1.00
C ALA A 172 7.71 6.64 -0.91
N LEU A 173 7.68 7.89 -0.46
CA LEU A 173 8.89 8.68 -0.23
C LEU A 173 9.24 8.61 1.25
N LYS A 174 10.48 8.22 1.56
CA LYS A 174 11.02 8.17 2.92
C LYS A 174 12.24 9.08 3.06
N PRO A 175 12.04 10.40 3.21
CA PRO A 175 13.16 11.35 3.30
C PRO A 175 14.13 11.07 4.45
N ILE A 176 13.61 10.48 5.53
CA ILE A 176 14.43 10.10 6.69
C ILE A 176 15.43 8.96 6.37
N ALA A 177 15.06 8.05 5.49
CA ALA A 177 15.91 6.92 5.12
C ALA A 177 16.82 7.23 3.90
N LYS A 178 16.53 8.30 3.18
CA LYS A 178 17.25 8.62 1.93
C LYS A 178 17.76 10.06 1.94
N THR A 179 17.67 11.00 1.58
CA THR A 179 17.92 12.44 1.72
C THR A 179 16.76 13.20 1.09
N MET A 180 16.59 14.44 1.50
CA MET A 180 15.57 15.29 0.90
C MET A 180 15.78 15.45 -0.61
N SER A 181 17.04 15.63 -1.05
CA SER A 181 17.35 15.81 -2.47
C SER A 181 16.98 14.57 -3.30
N VAL A 182 17.36 13.37 -2.87
CA VAL A 182 16.99 12.12 -3.54
C VAL A 182 15.47 11.94 -3.56
N SER A 183 14.79 12.25 -2.44
CA SER A 183 13.32 12.15 -2.38
C SER A 183 12.62 13.11 -3.34
N PHE A 184 13.15 14.32 -3.54
CA PHE A 184 12.63 15.27 -4.54
C PHE A 184 12.84 14.76 -5.97
N GLU A 185 14.01 14.19 -6.27
CA GLU A 185 14.28 13.61 -7.60
C GLU A 185 13.33 12.41 -7.88
N MET A 186 13.13 11.56 -6.89
CA MET A 186 12.18 10.43 -6.98
C MET A 186 10.74 10.93 -7.18
N ALA A 187 10.31 11.93 -6.41
CA ALA A 187 9.00 12.55 -6.56
C ALA A 187 8.81 13.15 -7.96
N ALA A 188 9.84 13.86 -8.45
CA ALA A 188 9.81 14.45 -9.79
C ALA A 188 9.65 13.39 -10.88
N GLU A 189 10.34 12.25 -10.76
CA GLU A 189 10.21 11.14 -11.70
C GLU A 189 8.82 10.49 -11.64
N ALA A 190 8.31 10.23 -10.43
CA ALA A 190 6.98 9.66 -10.24
C ALA A 190 5.89 10.55 -10.84
N ILE A 191 5.92 11.87 -10.54
CA ILE A 191 4.95 12.85 -11.06
C ILE A 191 5.02 12.94 -12.59
N ARG A 192 6.23 13.02 -13.17
CA ARG A 192 6.43 13.06 -14.62
C ARG A 192 5.85 11.83 -15.31
N SER A 193 5.89 10.69 -14.65
CA SER A 193 5.37 9.42 -15.13
C SER A 193 3.88 9.19 -14.81
N GLY A 194 3.19 10.18 -14.24
CA GLY A 194 1.78 10.08 -13.86
C GLY A 194 1.51 9.17 -12.67
N CYS A 195 2.54 8.88 -11.86
CA CYS A 195 2.40 8.08 -10.64
C CYS A 195 2.14 8.97 -9.42
N ALA A 196 1.34 8.47 -8.51
CA ALA A 196 1.17 9.10 -7.21
C ALA A 196 2.44 8.98 -6.36
N CYS A 197 2.68 9.95 -5.48
CA CYS A 197 3.68 9.81 -4.44
C CYS A 197 3.16 10.42 -3.13
N PHE A 198 3.64 9.88 -2.03
CA PHE A 198 3.29 10.33 -0.69
C PHE A 198 4.47 10.09 0.25
N CYS A 199 4.52 10.87 1.34
CA CYS A 199 5.54 10.65 2.36
C CYS A 199 5.07 9.54 3.30
N ALA A 200 5.98 8.61 3.59
CA ALA A 200 5.87 7.63 4.64
C ALA A 200 7.11 7.71 5.54
N ASP A 201 6.99 7.36 6.78
CA ASP A 201 8.04 7.33 7.80
C ASP A 201 8.44 5.88 8.17
#